data_611a1a13cc16c5f3781e6d92e96e49f6
#
_entry.id   611a1a13cc16c5f3781e6d92e96e49f6
#
_cell.length_a   1.000
_cell.length_b   1.000
_cell.length_c   1.000
_cell.angle_alpha   90.00
_cell.angle_beta   90.00
_cell.angle_gamma   90.00
#
_symmetry.space_group_name_H-M   'P 1'
#
loop_
_entity.id
_entity.type
_entity.pdbx_description
1 polymer ?
#
loop_
_entity_poly.entity_id
_entity_poly.type
_entity_poly.pdbx_seq_one_letter_code
_entity_poly.pdbx_strand_id
1 'polypeptide(L)'
;MTITDLIIIGAGPGGYRAAEYAARQGLKVVIFEGENVGGTCLNVGCIPTKTYVHSRTFEEARERMAQVVSQLRAGVEGILSHPNIRLIHSVASFKDTHTVVAQDEEFTAKNIIIATGSETKWLPLKGLDDPRVVDSTGLLNVEQLPKRLCIVGAGVIGMEFASVFHRFGSEVTVIEYLRECLPAIDSDIAKRLRKCLEKRGITFKMKTAVENLHDLDADLILMATGRKPRTGGLNLEAAGITLTPQGAIPVDDNFQVISPASEHNFSNHYFPEHHNPHPMNLYAIGDVNGRQMLAHAAEMQAVHAVNHILGKTDGIRFDVMPAAIFTEPEAACVGPTEDQLKVQGIPYVCKKSFWRANGKAMAMNETEGMLKLFVSPSEQGEVRGNQIDGLILGCHAYGAHSADIIQEVSVLMVKHTTIHELADMVHIHPTLSEVLKNATG
;
A
#
# COMPACT_ATOMS: atom_id res chain seq x y z
N MET A 1 34.81 12.84 2.97
CA MET A 1 33.70 12.77 3.95
C MET A 1 32.76 13.92 3.71
N THR A 2 31.53 13.65 3.32
CA THR A 2 30.48 14.66 3.08
C THR A 2 29.55 14.72 4.30
N ILE A 3 29.36 15.94 4.86
CA ILE A 3 28.45 16.18 6.00
C ILE A 3 27.17 16.85 5.47
N THR A 4 26.01 16.34 5.87
CA THR A 4 24.69 16.84 5.47
C THR A 4 23.72 16.83 6.65
N ASP A 5 22.53 17.44 6.53
CA ASP A 5 21.53 17.44 7.60
C ASP A 5 20.74 16.12 7.63
N LEU A 6 20.46 15.56 6.44
CA LEU A 6 19.65 14.36 6.26
C LEU A 6 20.23 13.48 5.15
N ILE A 7 20.36 12.18 5.44
CA ILE A 7 20.60 11.13 4.44
C ILE A 7 19.32 10.33 4.25
N ILE A 8 19.01 9.97 2.98
CA ILE A 8 17.88 9.10 2.61
C ILE A 8 18.42 7.95 1.76
N ILE A 9 18.05 6.71 2.12
CA ILE A 9 18.45 5.50 1.38
C ILE A 9 17.23 4.94 0.69
N GLY A 10 17.17 5.08 -0.64
CA GLY A 10 16.06 4.72 -1.52
C GLY A 10 15.25 5.93 -1.97
N ALA A 11 14.98 6.04 -3.28
CA ALA A 11 14.20 7.13 -3.89
C ALA A 11 12.83 6.64 -4.42
N GLY A 12 12.22 5.68 -3.72
CA GLY A 12 10.80 5.33 -3.89
C GLY A 12 9.86 6.43 -3.37
N PRO A 13 8.52 6.22 -3.36
CA PRO A 13 7.53 7.23 -2.95
C PRO A 13 7.84 7.89 -1.60
N GLY A 14 8.19 7.12 -0.59
CA GLY A 14 8.61 7.67 0.70
C GLY A 14 9.90 8.48 0.62
N GLY A 15 10.92 7.95 -0.08
CA GLY A 15 12.25 8.57 -0.12
C GLY A 15 12.27 9.89 -0.88
N TYR A 16 11.74 9.95 -2.12
CA TYR A 16 11.74 11.21 -2.87
C TYR A 16 10.81 12.26 -2.23
N ARG A 17 9.71 11.82 -1.60
CA ARG A 17 8.83 12.72 -0.85
C ARG A 17 9.50 13.29 0.39
N ALA A 18 10.25 12.46 1.14
CA ALA A 18 11.04 12.91 2.28
C ALA A 18 12.11 13.93 1.85
N ALA A 19 12.83 13.65 0.74
CA ALA A 19 13.84 14.55 0.20
C ALA A 19 13.24 15.90 -0.21
N GLU A 20 12.15 15.89 -0.98
CA GLU A 20 11.43 17.09 -1.40
C GLU A 20 10.98 17.91 -0.20
N TYR A 21 10.28 17.27 0.74
CA TYR A 21 9.72 17.97 1.89
C TYR A 21 10.81 18.55 2.78
N ALA A 22 11.86 17.78 3.10
CA ALA A 22 12.99 18.23 3.90
C ALA A 22 13.76 19.39 3.24
N ALA A 23 14.02 19.30 1.93
CA ALA A 23 14.70 20.35 1.19
C ALA A 23 13.91 21.66 1.14
N ARG A 24 12.58 21.60 1.01
CA ARG A 24 11.67 22.77 1.11
C ARG A 24 11.64 23.38 2.51
N GLN A 25 11.96 22.60 3.56
CA GLN A 25 12.13 23.09 4.93
C GLN A 25 13.56 23.61 5.20
N GLY A 26 14.41 23.65 4.19
CA GLY A 26 15.76 24.22 4.27
C GLY A 26 16.86 23.23 4.63
N LEU A 27 16.56 21.93 4.82
CA LEU A 27 17.58 20.91 5.10
C LEU A 27 18.39 20.59 3.84
N LYS A 28 19.68 20.34 4.01
CA LYS A 28 20.56 19.76 2.99
C LYS A 28 20.40 18.24 3.02
N VAL A 29 20.04 17.66 1.90
CA VAL A 29 19.68 16.25 1.76
C VAL A 29 20.64 15.55 0.79
N VAL A 30 21.15 14.39 1.18
CA VAL A 30 21.74 13.43 0.26
C VAL A 30 20.81 12.24 0.15
N ILE A 31 20.40 11.89 -1.06
CA ILE A 31 19.55 10.74 -1.32
C ILE A 31 20.24 9.74 -2.26
N PHE A 32 20.18 8.45 -1.89
CA PHE A 32 20.78 7.35 -2.64
C PHE A 32 19.69 6.55 -3.35
N GLU A 33 19.93 6.20 -4.62
CA GLU A 33 19.07 5.30 -5.39
C GLU A 33 19.93 4.32 -6.20
N GLY A 34 19.71 3.03 -5.97
CA GLY A 34 20.48 1.97 -6.63
C GLY A 34 19.98 1.57 -8.01
N GLU A 35 18.74 1.93 -8.36
CA GLU A 35 18.10 1.55 -9.63
C GLU A 35 17.53 2.80 -10.33
N ASN A 36 16.22 3.02 -10.21
CA ASN A 36 15.53 4.15 -10.84
C ASN A 36 14.73 4.93 -9.81
N VAL A 37 14.83 6.26 -9.83
CA VAL A 37 14.00 7.12 -8.99
C VAL A 37 12.52 6.85 -9.21
N GLY A 38 11.71 7.01 -8.14
CA GLY A 38 10.30 6.61 -8.11
C GLY A 38 10.08 5.19 -7.59
N GLY A 39 11.15 4.38 -7.48
CA GLY A 39 11.14 3.03 -6.89
C GLY A 39 10.16 2.07 -7.57
N THR A 40 9.76 1.03 -6.84
CA THR A 40 8.86 -0.03 -7.34
C THR A 40 7.54 0.53 -7.86
N CYS A 41 6.88 1.41 -7.13
CA CYS A 41 5.55 1.91 -7.48
C CYS A 41 5.51 2.56 -8.87
N LEU A 42 6.45 3.45 -9.16
CA LEU A 42 6.49 4.18 -10.42
C LEU A 42 7.00 3.30 -11.58
N ASN A 43 8.05 2.52 -11.34
CA ASN A 43 8.77 1.87 -12.43
C ASN A 43 8.23 0.48 -12.79
N VAL A 44 7.82 -0.33 -11.78
CA VAL A 44 7.47 -1.74 -11.96
C VAL A 44 6.29 -2.19 -11.08
N GLY A 45 5.46 -1.26 -10.62
CA GLY A 45 4.36 -1.55 -9.68
C GLY A 45 3.07 -0.83 -10.03
N CYS A 46 2.66 0.12 -9.19
CA CYS A 46 1.35 0.77 -9.26
C CYS A 46 1.08 1.42 -10.62
N ILE A 47 2.00 2.26 -11.11
CA ILE A 47 1.81 3.03 -12.34
C ILE A 47 1.75 2.13 -13.58
N PRO A 48 2.72 1.22 -13.81
CA PRO A 48 2.63 0.24 -14.89
C PRO A 48 1.33 -0.56 -14.87
N THR A 49 0.97 -1.11 -13.71
CA THR A 49 -0.25 -1.93 -13.58
C THR A 49 -1.51 -1.12 -13.90
N LYS A 50 -1.62 0.14 -13.40
CA LYS A 50 -2.79 1.00 -13.68
C LYS A 50 -2.82 1.45 -15.14
N THR A 51 -1.68 1.58 -15.80
CA THR A 51 -1.63 1.79 -17.26
C THR A 51 -2.21 0.60 -18.00
N TYR A 52 -1.90 -0.62 -17.58
CA TYR A 52 -2.51 -1.84 -18.12
C TYR A 52 -4.02 -1.87 -17.86
N VAL A 53 -4.47 -1.55 -16.63
CA VAL A 53 -5.90 -1.49 -16.29
C VAL A 53 -6.67 -0.52 -17.18
N HIS A 54 -6.09 0.60 -17.58
CA HIS A 54 -6.75 1.62 -18.42
C HIS A 54 -6.40 1.55 -19.91
N SER A 55 -5.83 0.44 -20.37
CA SER A 55 -5.59 0.18 -21.80
C SER A 55 -6.57 -0.84 -22.35
N ARG A 56 -6.87 -0.76 -23.64
CA ARG A 56 -7.86 -1.64 -24.30
C ARG A 56 -7.24 -2.96 -24.75
N THR A 57 -6.00 -2.94 -25.21
CA THR A 57 -5.25 -4.11 -25.67
C THR A 57 -3.93 -4.24 -24.94
N PHE A 58 -3.32 -5.42 -25.00
CA PHE A 58 -2.03 -5.69 -24.41
C PHE A 58 -0.91 -4.86 -25.06
N GLU A 59 -0.95 -4.70 -26.38
CA GLU A 59 0.02 -3.90 -27.15
C GLU A 59 -0.05 -2.43 -26.76
N GLU A 60 -1.26 -1.84 -26.71
CA GLU A 60 -1.49 -0.48 -26.24
C GLU A 60 -0.95 -0.30 -24.80
N ALA A 61 -1.19 -1.28 -23.92
CA ALA A 61 -0.75 -1.23 -22.53
C ALA A 61 0.78 -1.12 -22.42
N ARG A 62 1.51 -1.92 -23.21
CA ARG A 62 2.98 -1.93 -23.23
C ARG A 62 3.56 -0.61 -23.72
N GLU A 63 3.03 -0.09 -24.83
CA GLU A 63 3.49 1.18 -25.41
C GLU A 63 3.23 2.35 -24.45
N ARG A 64 2.01 2.45 -23.91
CA ARG A 64 1.65 3.50 -22.98
C ARG A 64 2.42 3.40 -21.66
N MET A 65 2.67 2.19 -21.17
CA MET A 65 3.44 1.98 -19.94
C MET A 65 4.83 2.62 -20.04
N ALA A 66 5.55 2.35 -21.13
CA ALA A 66 6.89 2.91 -21.34
C ALA A 66 6.87 4.46 -21.35
N GLN A 67 5.88 5.06 -22.02
CA GLN A 67 5.71 6.51 -22.07
C GLN A 67 5.37 7.11 -20.71
N VAL A 68 4.38 6.55 -20.02
CA VAL A 68 3.89 7.04 -18.72
C VAL A 68 5.00 6.94 -17.65
N VAL A 69 5.69 5.80 -17.59
CA VAL A 69 6.80 5.60 -16.64
C VAL A 69 7.93 6.59 -16.93
N SER A 70 8.33 6.77 -18.20
CA SER A 70 9.38 7.73 -18.57
C SER A 70 9.02 9.16 -18.19
N GLN A 71 7.79 9.58 -18.46
CA GLN A 71 7.31 10.93 -18.15
C GLN A 71 7.27 11.19 -16.64
N LEU A 72 6.76 10.24 -15.85
CA LEU A 72 6.66 10.40 -14.40
C LEU A 72 8.05 10.32 -13.74
N ARG A 73 8.95 9.48 -14.25
CA ARG A 73 10.33 9.43 -13.78
C ARG A 73 11.03 10.76 -13.96
N ALA A 74 10.92 11.38 -15.15
CA ALA A 74 11.45 12.72 -15.40
C ALA A 74 10.84 13.77 -14.44
N GLY A 75 9.58 13.62 -14.04
CA GLY A 75 8.96 14.45 -13.01
C GLY A 75 9.62 14.30 -11.64
N VAL A 76 9.91 13.06 -11.21
CA VAL A 76 10.62 12.80 -9.94
C VAL A 76 12.08 13.30 -10.01
N GLU A 77 12.78 13.12 -11.14
CA GLU A 77 14.11 13.69 -11.36
C GLU A 77 14.09 15.22 -11.25
N GLY A 78 13.06 15.86 -11.81
CA GLY A 78 12.83 17.31 -11.65
C GLY A 78 12.65 17.73 -10.21
N ILE A 79 11.91 16.97 -9.40
CA ILE A 79 11.78 17.21 -7.94
C ILE A 79 13.13 17.09 -7.25
N LEU A 80 13.89 16.04 -7.56
CA LEU A 80 15.18 15.77 -6.95
C LEU A 80 16.31 16.68 -7.44
N SER A 81 16.08 17.51 -8.46
CA SER A 81 17.03 18.55 -8.92
C SER A 81 17.04 19.81 -8.04
N HIS A 82 16.26 19.84 -6.94
CA HIS A 82 16.23 20.97 -6.01
C HIS A 82 17.65 21.25 -5.45
N PRO A 83 18.08 22.55 -5.31
CA PRO A 83 19.45 22.92 -4.90
C PRO A 83 19.91 22.33 -3.57
N ASN A 84 18.99 22.01 -2.66
CA ASN A 84 19.29 21.39 -1.38
C ASN A 84 19.30 19.85 -1.43
N ILE A 85 19.12 19.23 -2.59
CA ILE A 85 19.13 17.78 -2.75
C ILE A 85 20.33 17.37 -3.62
N ARG A 86 21.14 16.44 -3.11
CA ARG A 86 22.15 15.72 -3.89
C ARG A 86 21.69 14.30 -4.10
N LEU A 87 21.26 13.97 -5.32
CA LEU A 87 20.94 12.61 -5.73
C LEU A 87 22.22 11.87 -6.11
N ILE A 88 22.40 10.67 -5.56
CA ILE A 88 23.53 9.78 -5.86
C ILE A 88 22.98 8.44 -6.36
N HIS A 89 23.30 8.12 -7.61
CA HIS A 89 22.92 6.82 -8.21
C HIS A 89 23.90 5.74 -7.73
N SER A 90 23.62 5.19 -6.57
CA SER A 90 24.39 4.11 -5.95
C SER A 90 23.61 3.45 -4.82
N VAL A 91 23.94 2.19 -4.55
CA VAL A 91 23.55 1.53 -3.32
C VAL A 91 24.39 2.10 -2.18
N ALA A 92 23.75 2.33 -1.03
CA ALA A 92 24.40 2.80 0.19
C ALA A 92 24.28 1.77 1.32
N SER A 93 25.29 1.62 2.15
CA SER A 93 25.29 0.74 3.32
C SER A 93 25.82 1.47 4.55
N PHE A 94 25.39 1.06 5.74
CA PHE A 94 25.84 1.65 6.99
C PHE A 94 27.29 1.26 7.29
N LYS A 95 28.10 2.23 7.70
CA LYS A 95 29.38 2.06 8.35
C LYS A 95 29.23 2.09 9.88
N ASP A 96 28.36 2.97 10.35
CA ASP A 96 27.95 3.15 11.74
C ASP A 96 26.57 3.82 11.82
N THR A 97 26.11 4.22 13.01
CA THR A 97 24.80 4.84 13.25
C THR A 97 24.59 6.20 12.56
N HIS A 98 25.62 6.84 12.06
CA HIS A 98 25.57 8.20 11.49
C HIS A 98 26.21 8.29 10.11
N THR A 99 26.91 7.24 9.68
CA THR A 99 27.72 7.23 8.47
C THR A 99 27.26 6.11 7.54
N VAL A 100 27.02 6.45 6.28
CA VAL A 100 26.82 5.50 5.20
C VAL A 100 27.96 5.59 4.20
N VAL A 101 28.23 4.49 3.51
CA VAL A 101 29.24 4.38 2.45
C VAL A 101 28.54 4.08 1.14
N ALA A 102 28.94 4.79 0.10
CA ALA A 102 28.53 4.55 -1.29
C ALA A 102 29.66 4.94 -2.23
N GLN A 103 29.97 4.11 -3.23
CA GLN A 103 31.04 4.38 -4.20
C GLN A 103 32.40 4.74 -3.55
N ASP A 104 32.76 4.05 -2.47
CA ASP A 104 33.96 4.29 -1.66
C ASP A 104 34.07 5.69 -0.98
N GLU A 105 32.96 6.47 -1.00
CA GLU A 105 32.83 7.73 -0.28
C GLU A 105 32.01 7.56 1.00
N GLU A 106 32.38 8.32 2.04
CA GLU A 106 31.68 8.37 3.32
C GLU A 106 30.77 9.61 3.40
N PHE A 107 29.53 9.39 3.82
CA PHE A 107 28.51 10.43 4.01
C PHE A 107 28.00 10.35 5.45
N THR A 108 28.04 11.48 6.15
CA THR A 108 27.61 11.55 7.55
C THR A 108 26.47 12.57 7.70
N ALA A 109 25.46 12.20 8.49
CA ALA A 109 24.35 13.09 8.81
C ALA A 109 23.90 12.92 10.26
N LYS A 110 23.18 13.94 10.77
CA LYS A 110 22.50 13.82 12.07
C LYS A 110 21.33 12.85 12.01
N ASN A 111 20.63 12.82 10.88
CA ASN A 111 19.41 12.02 10.67
C ASN A 111 19.58 11.17 9.42
N ILE A 112 19.11 9.92 9.48
CA ILE A 112 19.10 9.01 8.33
C ILE A 112 17.69 8.39 8.22
N ILE A 113 17.11 8.44 7.01
CA ILE A 113 15.85 7.79 6.69
C ILE A 113 16.13 6.60 5.77
N ILE A 114 15.70 5.42 6.19
CA ILE A 114 15.75 4.20 5.39
C ILE A 114 14.41 4.07 4.68
N ALA A 115 14.41 4.10 3.34
CA ALA A 115 13.23 4.07 2.47
C ALA A 115 13.41 3.06 1.32
N THR A 116 14.06 1.94 1.59
CA THR A 116 14.45 0.92 0.59
C THR A 116 13.31 0.05 0.10
N GLY A 117 12.12 0.19 0.70
CA GLY A 117 10.91 -0.43 0.22
C GLY A 117 10.84 -1.94 0.47
N SER A 118 10.35 -2.67 -0.51
CA SER A 118 10.11 -4.12 -0.43
C SER A 118 10.49 -4.83 -1.74
N GLU A 119 10.56 -6.14 -1.66
CA GLU A 119 10.80 -7.03 -2.80
C GLU A 119 9.80 -8.19 -2.80
N THR A 120 9.73 -8.94 -3.90
CA THR A 120 8.83 -10.10 -4.03
C THR A 120 9.18 -11.16 -3.00
N LYS A 121 8.16 -11.64 -2.28
CA LYS A 121 8.30 -12.75 -1.33
C LYS A 121 8.19 -14.07 -2.10
N TRP A 122 9.32 -14.68 -2.38
CA TRP A 122 9.39 -16.01 -2.98
C TRP A 122 9.13 -17.07 -1.91
N LEU A 123 8.10 -17.91 -2.12
CA LEU A 123 7.88 -19.08 -1.28
C LEU A 123 8.86 -20.20 -1.71
N PRO A 124 9.32 -21.05 -0.78
CA PRO A 124 10.26 -22.13 -1.09
C PRO A 124 9.55 -23.33 -1.77
N LEU A 125 9.01 -23.09 -2.96
CA LEU A 125 8.31 -24.10 -3.76
C LEU A 125 9.28 -24.80 -4.72
N LYS A 126 8.97 -26.04 -5.10
CA LYS A 126 9.69 -26.72 -6.18
C LYS A 126 9.39 -26.04 -7.52
N GLY A 127 10.40 -25.93 -8.39
CA GLY A 127 10.25 -25.36 -9.72
C GLY A 127 10.31 -23.84 -9.79
N LEU A 128 10.92 -23.16 -8.81
CA LEU A 128 11.20 -21.71 -8.89
C LEU A 128 12.19 -21.35 -10.00
N ASP A 129 12.98 -22.30 -10.46
CA ASP A 129 13.94 -22.19 -11.58
C ASP A 129 13.28 -22.40 -12.95
N ASP A 130 11.99 -22.71 -13.01
CA ASP A 130 11.24 -22.84 -14.27
C ASP A 130 11.17 -21.45 -14.96
N PRO A 131 11.58 -21.32 -16.23
CA PRO A 131 11.58 -20.05 -16.95
C PRO A 131 10.17 -19.44 -17.13
N ARG A 132 9.11 -20.22 -16.92
CA ARG A 132 7.73 -19.74 -16.92
C ARG A 132 7.36 -18.97 -15.65
N VAL A 133 8.17 -19.09 -14.57
CA VAL A 133 7.88 -18.50 -13.27
C VAL A 133 8.42 -17.08 -13.21
N VAL A 134 7.54 -16.14 -13.01
CA VAL A 134 7.87 -14.70 -12.93
C VAL A 134 7.21 -14.06 -11.70
N ASP A 135 7.76 -12.95 -11.27
CA ASP A 135 7.09 -12.01 -10.35
C ASP A 135 6.30 -10.94 -11.13
N SER A 136 5.73 -9.99 -10.42
CA SER A 136 4.97 -8.88 -11.01
C SER A 136 5.80 -8.03 -11.98
N THR A 137 7.10 -7.86 -11.71
CA THR A 137 8.02 -7.14 -12.59
C THR A 137 8.25 -7.92 -13.88
N GLY A 138 8.49 -9.23 -13.78
CA GLY A 138 8.66 -10.11 -14.93
C GLY A 138 7.40 -10.14 -15.80
N LEU A 139 6.20 -10.20 -15.18
CA LEU A 139 4.93 -10.21 -15.91
C LEU A 139 4.67 -8.89 -16.69
N LEU A 140 5.04 -7.74 -16.13
CA LEU A 140 4.94 -6.45 -16.83
C LEU A 140 5.90 -6.32 -18.02
N ASN A 141 6.97 -7.12 -18.06
CA ASN A 141 7.99 -7.09 -19.11
C ASN A 141 7.82 -8.17 -20.18
N VAL A 142 6.77 -9.01 -20.12
CA VAL A 142 6.56 -10.03 -21.16
C VAL A 142 6.27 -9.36 -22.52
N GLU A 143 6.85 -9.95 -23.57
CA GLU A 143 6.72 -9.41 -24.93
C GLU A 143 5.43 -9.82 -25.62
N GLN A 144 4.87 -10.94 -25.23
CA GLN A 144 3.67 -11.53 -25.80
C GLN A 144 2.65 -11.85 -24.71
N LEU A 145 1.37 -11.65 -25.05
CA LEU A 145 0.29 -12.02 -24.16
C LEU A 145 0.29 -13.56 -23.96
N PRO A 146 0.46 -14.08 -22.72
CA PRO A 146 0.38 -15.52 -22.48
C PRO A 146 -1.06 -16.00 -22.75
N LYS A 147 -1.22 -17.14 -23.43
CA LYS A 147 -2.55 -17.73 -23.66
C LYS A 147 -3.15 -18.21 -22.34
N ARG A 148 -2.33 -18.92 -21.53
CA ARG A 148 -2.70 -19.45 -20.22
C ARG A 148 -1.81 -18.87 -19.15
N LEU A 149 -2.40 -18.08 -18.25
CA LEU A 149 -1.72 -17.47 -17.12
C LEU A 149 -2.20 -18.11 -15.82
N CYS A 150 -1.27 -18.73 -15.08
CA CYS A 150 -1.53 -19.19 -13.72
C CYS A 150 -0.98 -18.18 -12.71
N ILE A 151 -1.79 -17.78 -11.74
CA ILE A 151 -1.40 -16.81 -10.69
C ILE A 151 -1.44 -17.55 -9.35
N VAL A 152 -0.30 -17.57 -8.66
CA VAL A 152 -0.18 -18.14 -7.31
C VAL A 152 -0.27 -17.00 -6.30
N GLY A 153 -1.41 -16.93 -5.60
CA GLY A 153 -1.77 -15.89 -4.63
C GLY A 153 -2.87 -14.95 -5.14
N ALA A 154 -3.96 -14.85 -4.38
CA ALA A 154 -5.11 -13.98 -4.65
C ALA A 154 -5.11 -12.72 -3.78
N GLY A 155 -3.93 -12.17 -3.51
CA GLY A 155 -3.74 -10.84 -2.93
C GLY A 155 -3.99 -9.73 -3.97
N VAL A 156 -3.73 -8.46 -3.58
CA VAL A 156 -3.97 -7.28 -4.44
C VAL A 156 -3.32 -7.44 -5.81
N ILE A 157 -2.02 -7.76 -5.86
CA ILE A 157 -1.25 -7.92 -7.09
C ILE A 157 -1.84 -9.03 -7.97
N GLY A 158 -2.10 -10.20 -7.39
CA GLY A 158 -2.66 -11.33 -8.12
C GLY A 158 -4.03 -11.05 -8.72
N MET A 159 -4.90 -10.39 -7.96
CA MET A 159 -6.26 -10.04 -8.40
C MET A 159 -6.28 -8.99 -9.51
N GLU A 160 -5.43 -7.95 -9.41
CA GLU A 160 -5.31 -6.93 -10.46
C GLU A 160 -4.83 -7.55 -11.78
N PHE A 161 -3.75 -8.35 -11.73
CA PHE A 161 -3.26 -9.03 -12.94
C PHE A 161 -4.24 -10.08 -13.47
N ALA A 162 -4.95 -10.81 -12.61
CA ALA A 162 -5.99 -11.72 -13.04
C ALA A 162 -7.06 -10.99 -13.86
N SER A 163 -7.55 -9.86 -13.34
CA SER A 163 -8.58 -9.05 -14.01
C SER A 163 -8.10 -8.49 -15.35
N VAL A 164 -6.91 -7.89 -15.40
CA VAL A 164 -6.44 -7.21 -16.60
C VAL A 164 -5.99 -8.17 -17.69
N PHE A 165 -5.28 -9.25 -17.35
CA PHE A 165 -4.82 -10.24 -18.36
C PHE A 165 -5.99 -11.05 -18.92
N HIS A 166 -6.99 -11.36 -18.08
CA HIS A 166 -8.24 -11.97 -18.57
C HIS A 166 -8.94 -11.05 -19.58
N ARG A 167 -9.04 -9.74 -19.30
CA ARG A 167 -9.64 -8.77 -20.22
C ARG A 167 -8.85 -8.66 -21.53
N PHE A 168 -7.54 -8.83 -21.53
CA PHE A 168 -6.73 -8.88 -22.74
C PHE A 168 -6.88 -10.19 -23.53
N GLY A 169 -7.51 -11.22 -22.96
CA GLY A 169 -7.84 -12.49 -23.65
C GLY A 169 -7.05 -13.69 -23.16
N SER A 170 -6.28 -13.59 -22.07
CA SER A 170 -5.66 -14.76 -21.44
C SER A 170 -6.70 -15.63 -20.73
N GLU A 171 -6.55 -16.94 -20.81
CA GLU A 171 -7.17 -17.88 -19.89
C GLU A 171 -6.46 -17.81 -18.56
N VAL A 172 -7.16 -17.33 -17.50
CA VAL A 172 -6.53 -17.07 -16.20
C VAL A 172 -7.03 -18.05 -15.15
N THR A 173 -6.08 -18.68 -14.45
CA THR A 173 -6.33 -19.49 -13.25
C THR A 173 -5.61 -18.86 -12.06
N VAL A 174 -6.35 -18.56 -10.99
CA VAL A 174 -5.81 -18.08 -9.71
C VAL A 174 -5.85 -19.20 -8.68
N ILE A 175 -4.72 -19.49 -8.05
CA ILE A 175 -4.59 -20.49 -6.98
C ILE A 175 -4.30 -19.78 -5.67
N GLU A 176 -5.13 -20.02 -4.66
CA GLU A 176 -5.00 -19.37 -3.36
C GLU A 176 -5.08 -20.40 -2.22
N TYR A 177 -4.11 -20.33 -1.31
CA TYR A 177 -4.07 -21.18 -0.12
C TYR A 177 -5.17 -20.83 0.90
N LEU A 178 -5.51 -19.54 1.03
CA LEU A 178 -6.52 -19.07 1.95
C LEU A 178 -7.94 -19.44 1.48
N ARG A 179 -8.88 -19.28 2.40
CA ARG A 179 -10.30 -19.53 2.14
C ARG A 179 -10.91 -18.54 1.17
N GLU A 180 -10.44 -17.26 1.20
CA GLU A 180 -10.93 -16.20 0.34
C GLU A 180 -9.77 -15.32 -0.15
N CYS A 181 -9.97 -14.63 -1.27
CA CYS A 181 -9.05 -13.65 -1.80
C CYS A 181 -9.03 -12.37 -0.95
N LEU A 182 -8.05 -11.50 -1.17
CA LEU A 182 -7.96 -10.15 -0.61
C LEU A 182 -8.19 -10.10 0.92
N PRO A 183 -7.32 -10.70 1.74
CA PRO A 183 -7.54 -10.84 3.18
C PRO A 183 -7.65 -9.51 3.95
N ALA A 184 -7.23 -8.38 3.35
CA ALA A 184 -7.37 -7.04 3.94
C ALA A 184 -8.74 -6.39 3.65
N ILE A 185 -9.55 -6.96 2.76
CA ILE A 185 -10.90 -6.50 2.42
C ILE A 185 -11.92 -7.28 3.25
N ASP A 186 -13.07 -6.66 3.55
CA ASP A 186 -14.20 -7.35 4.18
C ASP A 186 -14.55 -8.65 3.41
N SER A 187 -14.69 -9.75 4.15
CA SER A 187 -14.83 -11.09 3.56
C SER A 187 -16.06 -11.27 2.66
N ASP A 188 -17.19 -10.56 2.93
CA ASP A 188 -18.37 -10.58 2.06
C ASP A 188 -18.10 -9.80 0.76
N ILE A 189 -17.39 -8.66 0.82
CA ILE A 189 -16.97 -7.87 -0.35
C ILE A 189 -16.00 -8.68 -1.21
N ALA A 190 -14.94 -9.24 -0.62
CA ALA A 190 -13.95 -10.05 -1.33
C ALA A 190 -14.59 -11.24 -2.05
N LYS A 191 -15.47 -11.97 -1.36
CA LYS A 191 -16.21 -13.10 -1.92
C LYS A 191 -17.11 -12.71 -3.10
N ARG A 192 -17.79 -11.54 -3.01
CA ARG A 192 -18.65 -11.04 -4.09
C ARG A 192 -17.85 -10.62 -5.30
N LEU A 193 -16.75 -9.90 -5.10
CA LEU A 193 -15.82 -9.57 -6.17
C LEU A 193 -15.29 -10.82 -6.87
N ARG A 194 -14.79 -11.82 -6.13
CA ARG A 194 -14.33 -13.08 -6.70
C ARG A 194 -15.42 -13.76 -7.54
N LYS A 195 -16.64 -13.86 -7.02
CA LYS A 195 -17.77 -14.44 -7.76
C LYS A 195 -18.12 -13.65 -9.03
N CYS A 196 -17.98 -12.32 -9.00
CA CYS A 196 -18.14 -11.49 -10.19
C CYS A 196 -17.08 -11.84 -11.24
N LEU A 197 -15.82 -11.97 -10.85
CA LEU A 197 -14.71 -12.34 -11.73
C LEU A 197 -14.82 -13.79 -12.23
N GLU A 198 -15.31 -14.73 -11.41
CA GLU A 198 -15.63 -16.11 -11.82
C GLU A 198 -16.69 -16.12 -12.93
N LYS A 199 -17.76 -15.33 -12.80
CA LYS A 199 -18.79 -15.20 -13.84
C LYS A 199 -18.27 -14.61 -15.15
N ARG A 200 -17.20 -13.81 -15.08
CA ARG A 200 -16.52 -13.25 -16.26
C ARG A 200 -15.58 -14.25 -16.94
N GLY A 201 -15.25 -15.38 -16.28
CA GLY A 201 -14.47 -16.47 -16.88
C GLY A 201 -13.11 -16.74 -16.21
N ILE A 202 -12.76 -16.04 -15.13
CA ILE A 202 -11.54 -16.34 -14.36
C ILE A 202 -11.75 -17.57 -13.49
N THR A 203 -10.85 -18.53 -13.54
CA THR A 203 -10.91 -19.73 -12.70
C THR A 203 -10.22 -19.48 -11.36
N PHE A 204 -10.88 -19.77 -10.24
CA PHE A 204 -10.33 -19.68 -8.91
C PHE A 204 -10.26 -21.05 -8.24
N LYS A 205 -9.05 -21.41 -7.76
CA LYS A 205 -8.81 -22.61 -6.94
C LYS A 205 -8.46 -22.15 -5.53
N MET A 206 -9.48 -21.95 -4.71
CA MET A 206 -9.32 -21.52 -3.32
C MET A 206 -8.99 -22.69 -2.40
N LYS A 207 -8.37 -22.44 -1.22
CA LYS A 207 -7.91 -23.46 -0.26
C LYS A 207 -6.99 -24.51 -0.91
N THR A 208 -6.20 -24.10 -1.88
CA THR A 208 -5.34 -24.98 -2.66
C THR A 208 -3.88 -24.60 -2.45
N ALA A 209 -3.09 -25.53 -1.91
CA ALA A 209 -1.65 -25.36 -1.83
C ALA A 209 -1.01 -25.72 -3.17
N VAL A 210 0.00 -24.95 -3.56
CA VAL A 210 0.90 -25.29 -4.66
C VAL A 210 2.17 -25.88 -4.04
N GLU A 211 2.53 -27.09 -4.43
CA GLU A 211 3.75 -27.78 -3.95
C GLU A 211 4.87 -27.73 -4.99
N ASN A 212 4.50 -27.82 -6.26
CA ASN A 212 5.45 -27.88 -7.38
C ASN A 212 4.92 -27.06 -8.56
N LEU A 213 5.67 -26.05 -8.97
CA LEU A 213 5.29 -25.13 -10.05
C LEU A 213 5.35 -25.81 -11.44
N HIS A 214 6.20 -26.83 -11.62
CA HIS A 214 6.25 -27.60 -12.88
C HIS A 214 4.93 -28.30 -13.22
N ASP A 215 4.09 -28.62 -12.21
CA ASP A 215 2.84 -29.34 -12.40
C ASP A 215 1.69 -28.42 -12.86
N LEU A 216 1.92 -27.10 -12.93
CA LEU A 216 0.92 -26.14 -13.34
C LEU A 216 0.83 -26.08 -14.87
N ASP A 217 -0.39 -26.31 -15.38
CA ASP A 217 -0.68 -26.17 -16.82
C ASP A 217 -0.88 -24.70 -17.18
N ALA A 218 0.21 -24.04 -17.53
CA ALA A 218 0.24 -22.62 -17.87
C ALA A 218 1.42 -22.32 -18.79
N ASP A 219 1.29 -21.29 -19.61
CA ASP A 219 2.38 -20.77 -20.44
C ASP A 219 3.26 -19.79 -19.62
N LEU A 220 2.66 -19.16 -18.60
CA LEU A 220 3.35 -18.29 -17.64
C LEU A 220 2.75 -18.46 -16.24
N ILE A 221 3.58 -18.35 -15.21
CA ILE A 221 3.19 -18.50 -13.80
C ILE A 221 3.62 -17.25 -13.05
N LEU A 222 2.65 -16.48 -12.55
CA LEU A 222 2.90 -15.32 -11.71
C LEU A 222 2.96 -15.72 -10.23
N MET A 223 4.08 -15.44 -9.57
CA MET A 223 4.19 -15.50 -8.12
C MET A 223 3.71 -14.19 -7.50
N ALA A 224 2.51 -14.21 -6.92
CA ALA A 224 1.86 -13.06 -6.27
C ALA A 224 1.62 -13.33 -4.77
N THR A 225 2.58 -14.00 -4.11
CA THR A 225 2.50 -14.49 -2.72
C THR A 225 2.88 -13.47 -1.66
N GLY A 226 2.87 -12.18 -2.04
CA GLY A 226 3.15 -11.04 -1.18
C GLY A 226 4.53 -10.44 -1.39
N ARG A 227 4.85 -9.49 -0.54
CA ARG A 227 6.13 -8.76 -0.54
C ARG A 227 6.79 -8.89 0.83
N LYS A 228 8.10 -8.71 0.89
CA LYS A 228 8.89 -8.63 2.12
C LYS A 228 9.75 -7.37 2.13
N PRO A 229 10.07 -6.81 3.29
CA PRO A 229 10.95 -5.65 3.41
C PRO A 229 12.31 -5.88 2.71
N ARG A 230 12.81 -4.85 2.00
CA ARG A 230 14.13 -4.89 1.35
C ARG A 230 15.18 -4.33 2.33
N THR A 231 15.81 -5.20 3.06
CA THR A 231 16.83 -4.89 4.08
C THR A 231 18.23 -5.42 3.74
N GLY A 232 18.33 -6.22 2.68
CA GLY A 232 19.60 -6.80 2.21
C GLY A 232 20.60 -5.74 1.75
N GLY A 233 21.88 -5.95 2.05
CA GLY A 233 22.97 -5.07 1.60
C GLY A 233 23.16 -3.76 2.40
N LEU A 234 22.26 -3.46 3.34
CA LEU A 234 22.32 -2.23 4.13
C LEU A 234 23.35 -2.24 5.26
N ASN A 235 23.89 -3.41 5.64
CA ASN A 235 24.76 -3.57 6.81
C ASN A 235 24.15 -3.00 8.11
N LEU A 236 22.89 -3.39 8.39
CA LEU A 236 22.09 -2.86 9.49
C LEU A 236 22.70 -3.10 10.88
N GLU A 237 23.49 -4.16 11.02
CA GLU A 237 24.20 -4.48 12.27
C GLU A 237 25.18 -3.35 12.67
N ALA A 238 25.87 -2.73 11.69
CA ALA A 238 26.75 -1.59 11.93
C ALA A 238 26.00 -0.36 12.47
N ALA A 239 24.72 -0.25 12.16
CA ALA A 239 23.83 0.79 12.70
C ALA A 239 23.09 0.35 13.98
N GLY A 240 23.36 -0.86 14.52
CA GLY A 240 22.71 -1.38 15.72
C GLY A 240 21.21 -1.72 15.51
N ILE A 241 20.80 -1.98 14.28
CA ILE A 241 19.40 -2.29 13.92
C ILE A 241 19.20 -3.80 13.90
N THR A 242 18.21 -4.27 14.67
CA THR A 242 17.76 -5.66 14.67
C THR A 242 16.40 -5.76 13.99
N LEU A 243 16.27 -6.68 13.04
CA LEU A 243 15.03 -6.89 12.29
C LEU A 243 13.98 -7.65 13.09
N THR A 244 12.71 -7.42 12.79
CA THR A 244 11.60 -8.27 13.25
C THR A 244 11.70 -9.68 12.64
N PRO A 245 10.98 -10.68 13.19
CA PRO A 245 10.92 -12.02 12.59
C PRO A 245 10.43 -12.04 11.13
N GLN A 246 9.70 -10.99 10.70
CA GLN A 246 9.22 -10.81 9.34
C GLN A 246 10.24 -10.09 8.43
N GLY A 247 11.42 -9.74 8.95
CA GLY A 247 12.48 -9.05 8.22
C GLY A 247 12.29 -7.54 8.07
N ALA A 248 11.37 -6.94 8.85
CA ALA A 248 11.13 -5.50 8.84
C ALA A 248 12.01 -4.76 9.85
N ILE A 249 12.27 -3.48 9.60
CA ILE A 249 12.90 -2.59 10.57
C ILE A 249 11.83 -2.12 11.57
N PRO A 250 11.97 -2.45 12.88
CA PRO A 250 11.00 -2.02 13.88
C PRO A 250 11.06 -0.52 14.13
N VAL A 251 9.91 0.12 14.22
CA VAL A 251 9.78 1.57 14.40
C VAL A 251 8.69 1.92 15.41
N ASP A 252 8.86 3.05 16.10
CA ASP A 252 7.84 3.69 16.92
C ASP A 252 6.78 4.42 16.09
N ASP A 253 5.90 5.18 16.74
CA ASP A 253 4.83 5.92 16.04
C ASP A 253 5.33 7.13 15.25
N ASN A 254 6.55 7.60 15.49
CA ASN A 254 7.22 8.62 14.71
C ASN A 254 8.09 8.03 13.57
N PHE A 255 8.00 6.72 13.33
CA PHE A 255 8.84 5.96 12.39
C PHE A 255 10.33 5.98 12.73
N GLN A 256 10.68 6.32 13.97
CA GLN A 256 12.04 6.22 14.49
C GLN A 256 12.35 4.75 14.80
N VAL A 257 13.56 4.31 14.46
CA VAL A 257 14.00 2.92 14.65
C VAL A 257 14.10 2.58 16.14
N ILE A 258 13.49 1.46 16.53
CA ILE A 258 13.53 0.93 17.90
C ILE A 258 14.75 0.01 18.05
N SER A 259 15.62 0.28 19.02
CA SER A 259 16.74 -0.61 19.35
C SER A 259 16.31 -1.69 20.36
N PRO A 260 16.84 -2.93 20.27
CA PRO A 260 16.57 -3.98 21.25
C PRO A 260 16.89 -3.62 22.70
N ALA A 261 17.80 -2.68 22.92
CA ALA A 261 18.09 -2.16 24.25
C ALA A 261 16.91 -1.43 24.93
N SER A 262 15.88 -1.07 24.15
CA SER A 262 14.64 -0.46 24.66
C SER A 262 13.53 -1.46 24.95
N GLU A 263 13.67 -2.74 24.58
CA GLU A 263 12.60 -3.77 24.75
C GLU A 263 12.37 -4.24 26.19
N HIS A 264 13.21 -3.87 27.17
CA HIS A 264 13.00 -4.29 28.55
C HIS A 264 11.81 -3.63 29.27
N ASN A 265 11.01 -2.78 28.59
CA ASN A 265 9.89 -2.04 29.18
C ASN A 265 8.52 -2.23 28.49
N PHE A 266 8.33 -3.26 27.65
CA PHE A 266 7.03 -3.55 27.05
C PHE A 266 6.12 -4.47 27.91
N SER A 267 5.96 -4.17 29.19
CA SER A 267 4.86 -4.73 29.98
C SER A 267 4.19 -3.59 30.75
N ASN A 268 2.95 -3.31 30.32
CA ASN A 268 1.92 -2.51 31.00
C ASN A 268 2.02 -0.98 30.99
N HIS A 269 1.08 -0.37 30.23
CA HIS A 269 0.33 0.84 30.57
C HIS A 269 1.02 1.89 31.45
N TYR A 270 1.26 3.05 30.85
CA TYR A 270 1.79 4.29 31.42
C TYR A 270 3.23 4.59 31.04
N PHE A 271 3.41 5.48 30.09
CA PHE A 271 4.70 6.08 29.78
C PHE A 271 5.00 7.24 30.73
N PRO A 272 6.00 7.14 31.62
CA PRO A 272 6.67 8.31 32.13
C PRO A 272 7.76 8.70 31.12
N GLU A 273 7.94 10.00 30.92
CA GLU A 273 9.04 10.63 30.16
C GLU A 273 10.38 10.05 30.62
N HIS A 274 10.96 9.11 29.88
CA HIS A 274 12.30 8.61 30.16
C HIS A 274 13.20 8.84 28.97
N HIS A 275 14.13 9.73 29.18
CA HIS A 275 15.29 10.04 28.37
C HIS A 275 15.97 8.76 27.87
N ASN A 276 15.86 8.48 26.58
CA ASN A 276 16.75 7.56 25.88
C ASN A 276 18.13 8.24 25.84
N PRO A 277 19.20 7.70 26.44
CA PRO A 277 20.47 8.41 26.58
C PRO A 277 21.18 8.73 25.25
N HIS A 278 20.77 8.10 24.13
CA HIS A 278 21.18 8.45 22.77
C HIS A 278 20.06 8.07 21.81
N PRO A 279 19.14 8.98 21.45
CA PRO A 279 18.18 8.71 20.40
C PRO A 279 18.97 8.45 19.10
N MET A 280 18.87 7.22 18.60
CA MET A 280 19.32 6.97 17.23
C MET A 280 18.42 7.79 16.31
N ASN A 281 18.97 8.83 15.66
CA ASN A 281 18.21 9.62 14.68
C ASN A 281 18.10 8.86 13.36
N LEU A 282 17.70 7.58 13.48
CA LEU A 282 17.44 6.66 12.38
C LEU A 282 15.94 6.47 12.25
N TYR A 283 15.45 6.57 11.04
CA TYR A 283 14.05 6.41 10.70
C TYR A 283 13.90 5.34 9.62
N ALA A 284 12.76 4.62 9.60
CA ALA A 284 12.45 3.69 8.52
C ALA A 284 10.99 3.92 8.08
N ILE A 285 10.82 4.28 6.80
CA ILE A 285 9.52 4.64 6.22
C ILE A 285 9.17 3.76 5.02
N GLY A 286 7.86 3.61 4.79
CA GLY A 286 7.32 2.78 3.70
C GLY A 286 7.46 1.29 4.01
N ASP A 287 7.50 0.48 2.95
CA ASP A 287 7.41 -0.98 3.04
C ASP A 287 8.49 -1.62 3.91
N VAL A 288 9.66 -0.98 4.06
CA VAL A 288 10.79 -1.51 4.83
C VAL A 288 10.49 -1.67 6.32
N ASN A 289 9.54 -0.89 6.87
CA ASN A 289 9.10 -1.03 8.26
C ASN A 289 7.98 -2.08 8.47
N GLY A 290 7.43 -2.61 7.39
CA GLY A 290 6.43 -3.68 7.43
C GLY A 290 5.04 -3.28 7.94
N ARG A 291 4.79 -2.01 8.31
CA ARG A 291 3.50 -1.56 8.85
C ARG A 291 2.41 -1.50 7.78
N GLN A 292 2.67 -0.80 6.66
CA GLN A 292 1.71 -0.60 5.57
C GLN A 292 2.47 -0.49 4.25
N MET A 293 2.32 -1.48 3.37
CA MET A 293 3.00 -1.53 2.07
C MET A 293 2.17 -0.83 0.98
N LEU A 294 1.98 0.50 1.15
CA LEU A 294 1.22 1.37 0.26
C LEU A 294 2.02 2.63 -0.04
N ALA A 295 2.03 3.07 -1.30
CA ALA A 295 2.81 4.23 -1.74
C ALA A 295 2.40 5.51 -1.00
N HIS A 296 1.11 5.79 -0.89
CA HIS A 296 0.58 6.95 -0.17
C HIS A 296 0.83 6.89 1.35
N ALA A 297 0.88 5.68 1.94
CA ALA A 297 1.31 5.53 3.32
C ALA A 297 2.78 5.94 3.47
N ALA A 298 3.68 5.48 2.58
CA ALA A 298 5.08 5.84 2.59
C ALA A 298 5.30 7.36 2.43
N GLU A 299 4.53 8.03 1.55
CA GLU A 299 4.59 9.48 1.37
C GLU A 299 4.18 10.25 2.63
N MET A 300 3.12 9.80 3.32
CA MET A 300 2.68 10.45 4.55
C MET A 300 3.60 10.15 5.73
N GLN A 301 4.17 8.93 5.81
CA GLN A 301 5.23 8.59 6.76
C GLN A 301 6.47 9.47 6.56
N ALA A 302 6.82 9.79 5.31
CA ALA A 302 7.92 10.69 4.98
C ALA A 302 7.69 12.10 5.55
N VAL A 303 6.51 12.67 5.36
CA VAL A 303 6.15 13.98 5.90
C VAL A 303 6.22 13.97 7.43
N HIS A 304 5.66 12.94 8.07
CA HIS A 304 5.64 12.80 9.53
C HIS A 304 7.06 12.66 10.11
N ALA A 305 7.88 11.78 9.54
CA ALA A 305 9.28 11.59 9.99
C ALA A 305 10.10 12.87 9.85
N VAL A 306 9.97 13.61 8.74
CA VAL A 306 10.65 14.90 8.56
C VAL A 306 10.12 15.95 9.54
N ASN A 307 8.80 16.00 9.82
CA ASN A 307 8.24 16.86 10.86
C ASN A 307 8.87 16.54 12.23
N HIS A 308 8.95 15.26 12.58
CA HIS A 308 9.57 14.84 13.83
C HIS A 308 11.06 15.26 13.90
N ILE A 309 11.83 15.08 12.82
CA ILE A 309 13.24 15.57 12.71
C ILE A 309 13.32 17.08 12.96
N LEU A 310 12.34 17.84 12.51
CA LEU A 310 12.29 19.31 12.68
C LEU A 310 11.69 19.77 14.01
N GLY A 311 11.30 18.84 14.90
CA GLY A 311 10.60 19.15 16.15
C GLY A 311 9.19 19.69 15.95
N LYS A 312 8.53 19.38 14.82
CA LYS A 312 7.17 19.77 14.48
C LYS A 312 6.19 18.63 14.74
N THR A 313 4.96 18.99 15.08
CA THR A 313 3.83 18.06 15.16
C THR A 313 2.95 18.19 13.94
N ASP A 314 2.20 17.14 13.59
CA ASP A 314 1.19 17.13 12.54
C ASP A 314 -0.07 16.38 13.00
N GLY A 315 -1.10 16.41 12.18
CA GLY A 315 -2.38 15.72 12.44
C GLY A 315 -2.63 14.52 11.53
N ILE A 316 -1.58 13.87 11.03
CA ILE A 316 -1.73 12.74 10.11
C ILE A 316 -2.31 11.53 10.86
N ARG A 317 -3.39 10.97 10.33
CA ARG A 317 -4.14 9.85 10.88
C ARG A 317 -3.73 8.54 10.17
N PHE A 318 -2.71 7.84 10.68
CA PHE A 318 -2.28 6.55 10.12
C PHE A 318 -3.24 5.39 10.42
N ASP A 319 -4.16 5.57 11.33
CA ASP A 319 -5.27 4.65 11.62
C ASP A 319 -6.40 4.74 10.57
N VAL A 320 -6.46 5.82 9.78
CA VAL A 320 -7.37 5.99 8.65
C VAL A 320 -6.60 5.86 7.34
N MET A 321 -6.35 4.62 6.93
CA MET A 321 -5.56 4.33 5.73
C MET A 321 -6.43 3.67 4.66
N PRO A 322 -6.84 4.40 3.61
CA PRO A 322 -7.59 3.82 2.50
C PRO A 322 -6.70 2.92 1.64
N ALA A 323 -7.31 1.90 1.05
CA ALA A 323 -6.66 1.03 0.08
C ALA A 323 -7.60 0.69 -1.06
N ALA A 324 -7.04 0.54 -2.27
CA ALA A 324 -7.81 0.19 -3.46
C ALA A 324 -7.15 -0.94 -4.24
N ILE A 325 -7.99 -1.74 -4.91
CA ILE A 325 -7.64 -2.84 -5.79
C ILE A 325 -8.30 -2.55 -7.14
N PHE A 326 -7.49 -2.40 -8.16
CA PHE A 326 -7.93 -1.97 -9.49
C PHE A 326 -8.27 -3.16 -10.40
N THR A 327 -9.13 -4.04 -9.89
CA THR A 327 -9.83 -5.04 -10.70
C THR A 327 -10.97 -4.37 -11.48
N GLU A 328 -11.67 -5.11 -12.33
CA GLU A 328 -12.88 -4.68 -12.99
C GLU A 328 -14.04 -5.64 -12.59
N PRO A 329 -14.96 -5.20 -11.73
CA PRO A 329 -15.05 -3.89 -11.06
C PRO A 329 -13.95 -3.69 -9.99
N GLU A 330 -13.66 -2.43 -9.63
CA GLU A 330 -12.74 -2.07 -8.54
C GLU A 330 -13.21 -2.57 -7.19
N ALA A 331 -12.28 -2.70 -6.24
CA ALA A 331 -12.62 -2.82 -4.82
C ALA A 331 -11.75 -1.85 -4.00
N ALA A 332 -12.29 -1.37 -2.88
CA ALA A 332 -11.56 -0.47 -2.00
C ALA A 332 -12.07 -0.58 -0.57
N CYS A 333 -11.23 -0.12 0.38
CA CYS A 333 -11.58 -0.13 1.81
C CYS A 333 -10.89 0.99 2.58
N VAL A 334 -11.49 1.33 3.72
CA VAL A 334 -10.89 2.14 4.79
C VAL A 334 -11.45 1.68 6.13
N GLY A 335 -10.60 1.61 7.16
CA GLY A 335 -10.97 1.15 8.50
C GLY A 335 -11.12 -0.38 8.60
N PRO A 336 -11.62 -0.88 9.76
CA PRO A 336 -11.71 -2.30 10.05
C PRO A 336 -12.75 -3.03 9.20
N THR A 337 -12.51 -4.31 8.93
CA THR A 337 -13.51 -5.23 8.38
C THR A 337 -14.58 -5.58 9.41
N GLU A 338 -15.72 -6.10 8.97
CA GLU A 338 -16.76 -6.60 9.87
C GLU A 338 -16.24 -7.71 10.79
N ASP A 339 -15.37 -8.58 10.27
CA ASP A 339 -14.78 -9.67 11.06
C ASP A 339 -13.82 -9.13 12.13
N GLN A 340 -13.04 -8.09 11.84
CA GLN A 340 -12.18 -7.42 12.81
C GLN A 340 -13.00 -6.73 13.91
N LEU A 341 -14.09 -6.02 13.58
CA LEU A 341 -14.98 -5.40 14.54
C LEU A 341 -15.57 -6.46 15.51
N LYS A 342 -16.02 -7.61 14.99
CA LYS A 342 -16.53 -8.73 15.80
C LYS A 342 -15.48 -9.29 16.75
N VAL A 343 -14.26 -9.54 16.24
CA VAL A 343 -13.16 -10.10 17.05
C VAL A 343 -12.73 -9.12 18.15
N GLN A 344 -12.72 -7.83 17.86
CA GLN A 344 -12.36 -6.78 18.81
C GLN A 344 -13.50 -6.43 19.79
N GLY A 345 -14.71 -6.98 19.58
CA GLY A 345 -15.87 -6.67 20.41
C GLY A 345 -16.35 -5.22 20.27
N ILE A 346 -16.03 -4.55 19.14
CA ILE A 346 -16.45 -3.18 18.89
C ILE A 346 -17.91 -3.20 18.40
N PRO A 347 -18.86 -2.56 19.10
CA PRO A 347 -20.24 -2.47 18.65
C PRO A 347 -20.34 -1.66 17.33
N TYR A 348 -21.12 -2.15 16.40
CA TYR A 348 -21.33 -1.48 15.12
C TYR A 348 -22.72 -1.78 14.54
N VAL A 349 -23.15 -0.90 13.63
CA VAL A 349 -24.26 -1.12 12.69
C VAL A 349 -23.68 -1.17 11.28
N CYS A 350 -24.06 -2.19 10.50
CA CYS A 350 -23.63 -2.30 9.12
C CYS A 350 -24.74 -1.81 8.18
N LYS A 351 -24.48 -0.70 7.50
CA LYS A 351 -25.34 -0.15 6.45
C LYS A 351 -24.85 -0.63 5.09
N LYS A 352 -25.76 -0.95 4.17
CA LYS A 352 -25.42 -1.48 2.84
C LYS A 352 -26.09 -0.68 1.74
N SER A 353 -25.33 -0.44 0.67
CA SER A 353 -25.84 0.16 -0.55
C SER A 353 -25.36 -0.63 -1.77
N PHE A 354 -26.06 -0.52 -2.90
CA PHE A 354 -25.80 -1.33 -4.08
C PHE A 354 -25.76 -0.45 -5.33
N TRP A 355 -24.80 -0.69 -6.22
CA TRP A 355 -24.69 0.00 -7.51
C TRP A 355 -25.93 -0.14 -8.37
N ARG A 356 -26.59 -1.30 -8.38
CA ARG A 356 -27.85 -1.51 -9.12
C ARG A 356 -29.02 -0.59 -8.71
N ALA A 357 -28.92 0.07 -7.55
CA ALA A 357 -29.89 1.06 -7.09
C ALA A 357 -29.44 2.50 -7.35
N ASN A 358 -28.31 2.68 -8.04
CA ASN A 358 -27.73 4.00 -8.34
C ASN A 358 -27.98 4.34 -9.82
N GLY A 359 -28.59 5.51 -10.09
CA GLY A 359 -28.97 5.93 -11.45
C GLY A 359 -27.77 6.12 -12.38
N LYS A 360 -26.62 6.62 -11.87
CA LYS A 360 -25.38 6.78 -12.65
C LYS A 360 -24.79 5.42 -13.04
N ALA A 361 -24.76 4.46 -12.11
CA ALA A 361 -24.30 3.11 -12.38
C ALA A 361 -25.14 2.40 -13.44
N MET A 362 -26.47 2.59 -13.39
CA MET A 362 -27.37 2.10 -14.43
C MET A 362 -27.11 2.73 -15.78
N ALA A 363 -26.92 4.04 -15.84
CA ALA A 363 -26.61 4.77 -17.08
C ALA A 363 -25.26 4.35 -17.69
N MET A 364 -24.30 3.97 -16.86
CA MET A 364 -23.00 3.45 -17.28
C MET A 364 -22.99 1.96 -17.63
N ASN A 365 -24.08 1.24 -17.35
CA ASN A 365 -24.16 -0.22 -17.40
C ASN A 365 -23.16 -0.92 -16.45
N GLU A 366 -22.82 -0.25 -15.31
CA GLU A 366 -21.88 -0.69 -14.29
C GLU A 366 -22.63 -0.98 -12.96
N THR A 367 -23.60 -1.87 -13.04
CA THR A 367 -24.56 -2.14 -11.93
C THR A 367 -24.04 -3.14 -10.90
N GLU A 368 -22.94 -3.81 -11.19
CA GLU A 368 -22.32 -4.77 -10.26
C GLU A 368 -21.57 -4.01 -9.17
N GLY A 369 -21.99 -4.17 -7.91
CA GLY A 369 -21.32 -3.51 -6.80
C GLY A 369 -22.12 -3.49 -5.51
N MET A 370 -21.41 -3.43 -4.39
CA MET A 370 -21.94 -3.28 -3.04
C MET A 370 -20.97 -2.50 -2.16
N LEU A 371 -21.54 -1.65 -1.31
CA LEU A 371 -20.85 -0.94 -0.25
C LEU A 371 -21.36 -1.41 1.11
N LYS A 372 -20.45 -1.59 2.07
CA LYS A 372 -20.71 -1.80 3.49
C LYS A 372 -20.10 -0.64 4.26
N LEU A 373 -20.93 0.15 4.92
CA LEU A 373 -20.53 1.24 5.81
C LEU A 373 -20.76 0.78 7.26
N PHE A 374 -19.71 0.80 8.07
CA PHE A 374 -19.78 0.48 9.50
C PHE A 374 -19.83 1.77 10.31
N VAL A 375 -20.82 1.85 11.19
CA VAL A 375 -21.02 3.02 12.05
C VAL A 375 -21.20 2.56 13.50
N SER A 376 -20.82 3.41 14.46
CA SER A 376 -21.11 3.15 15.87
C SER A 376 -22.63 3.12 16.11
N PRO A 377 -23.14 2.31 17.05
CA PRO A 377 -24.57 2.28 17.35
C PRO A 377 -25.09 3.63 17.78
N SER A 378 -26.32 3.97 17.35
CA SER A 378 -27.10 5.09 17.86
C SER A 378 -27.94 4.57 19.00
N GLU A 379 -27.60 4.90 20.24
CA GLU A 379 -28.48 4.66 21.39
C GLU A 379 -29.35 5.92 21.58
N GLN A 380 -30.65 5.78 21.36
CA GLN A 380 -31.60 6.84 21.68
C GLN A 380 -31.49 7.17 23.18
N GLY A 381 -30.80 8.24 23.53
CA GLY A 381 -30.96 8.93 24.79
C GLY A 381 -29.89 8.78 25.86
N GLU A 382 -28.83 7.99 25.72
CA GLU A 382 -27.76 7.95 26.72
C GLU A 382 -26.36 7.97 26.08
N VAL A 383 -25.65 9.06 26.31
CA VAL A 383 -24.21 9.16 26.03
C VAL A 383 -23.47 8.31 27.06
N ARG A 384 -23.11 7.09 26.72
CA ARG A 384 -22.19 6.27 27.51
C ARG A 384 -20.74 6.62 27.17
N GLY A 385 -20.15 7.50 27.96
CA GLY A 385 -18.75 7.88 27.82
C GLY A 385 -18.47 8.75 26.57
N ASN A 386 -17.22 8.76 26.09
CA ASN A 386 -16.76 9.56 24.94
C ASN A 386 -17.15 8.99 23.56
N GLN A 387 -18.15 8.13 23.44
CA GLN A 387 -18.52 7.50 22.18
C GLN A 387 -19.47 8.40 21.40
N ILE A 388 -19.04 8.87 20.21
CA ILE A 388 -19.86 9.69 19.32
C ILE A 388 -20.86 8.75 18.62
N ASP A 389 -22.14 9.08 18.74
CA ASP A 389 -23.25 8.36 18.14
C ASP A 389 -23.22 8.42 16.60
N GLY A 390 -23.34 7.26 15.94
CA GLY A 390 -23.35 7.17 14.49
C GLY A 390 -22.00 7.48 13.81
N LEU A 391 -20.88 7.47 14.53
CA LEU A 391 -19.55 7.73 13.98
C LEU A 391 -19.20 6.69 12.89
N ILE A 392 -18.69 7.15 11.76
CA ILE A 392 -18.20 6.28 10.69
C ILE A 392 -16.92 5.59 11.16
N LEU A 393 -16.95 4.25 11.26
CA LEU A 393 -15.87 3.40 11.73
C LEU A 393 -15.06 2.80 10.59
N GLY A 394 -15.67 2.58 9.43
CA GLY A 394 -15.02 1.99 8.26
C GLY A 394 -15.97 1.78 7.11
N CYS A 395 -15.41 1.55 5.93
CA CYS A 395 -16.16 1.26 4.71
C CYS A 395 -15.38 0.32 3.81
N HIS A 396 -16.09 -0.69 3.26
CA HIS A 396 -15.54 -1.60 2.26
C HIS A 396 -16.51 -1.69 1.10
N ALA A 397 -16.00 -1.61 -0.12
CA ALA A 397 -16.81 -1.61 -1.32
C ALA A 397 -16.18 -2.40 -2.47
N TYR A 398 -17.01 -2.90 -3.38
CA TYR A 398 -16.61 -3.25 -4.73
C TYR A 398 -17.65 -2.70 -5.70
N GLY A 399 -17.20 -2.28 -6.88
CA GLY A 399 -18.02 -1.65 -7.91
C GLY A 399 -17.23 -0.57 -8.64
N ALA A 400 -17.80 -0.01 -9.71
CA ALA A 400 -17.16 1.06 -10.46
C ALA A 400 -16.79 2.24 -9.56
N HIS A 401 -15.57 2.78 -9.70
CA HIS A 401 -15.04 3.93 -8.93
C HIS A 401 -15.03 3.74 -7.40
N SER A 402 -14.91 2.50 -6.93
CA SER A 402 -14.82 2.24 -5.48
C SER A 402 -13.65 2.96 -4.84
N ALA A 403 -12.53 3.15 -5.54
CA ALA A 403 -11.35 3.86 -5.04
C ALA A 403 -11.69 5.31 -4.68
N ASP A 404 -12.39 6.03 -5.57
CA ASP A 404 -12.76 7.44 -5.35
C ASP A 404 -13.80 7.58 -4.23
N ILE A 405 -14.77 6.65 -4.16
CA ILE A 405 -15.81 6.64 -3.11
C ILE A 405 -15.19 6.38 -1.74
N ILE A 406 -14.26 5.43 -1.64
CA ILE A 406 -13.56 5.14 -0.37
C ILE A 406 -12.66 6.30 0.05
N GLN A 407 -12.08 7.05 -0.91
CA GLN A 407 -11.34 8.27 -0.58
C GLN A 407 -12.25 9.32 0.06
N GLU A 408 -13.49 9.48 -0.40
CA GLU A 408 -14.50 10.33 0.24
C GLU A 408 -14.75 9.89 1.69
N VAL A 409 -15.01 8.60 1.92
CA VAL A 409 -15.20 8.05 3.27
C VAL A 409 -13.98 8.26 4.16
N SER A 410 -12.77 8.11 3.62
CA SER A 410 -11.53 8.37 4.36
C SER A 410 -11.47 9.80 4.89
N VAL A 411 -11.85 10.79 4.07
CA VAL A 411 -11.93 12.21 4.50
C VAL A 411 -12.96 12.38 5.62
N LEU A 412 -14.14 11.76 5.49
CA LEU A 412 -15.18 11.80 6.52
C LEU A 412 -14.69 11.19 7.84
N MET A 413 -13.98 10.07 7.80
CA MET A 413 -13.41 9.42 8.99
C MET A 413 -12.34 10.29 9.67
N VAL A 414 -11.45 10.94 8.90
CA VAL A 414 -10.46 11.89 9.45
C VAL A 414 -11.14 13.05 10.17
N LYS A 415 -12.32 13.46 9.70
CA LYS A 415 -13.13 14.54 10.30
C LYS A 415 -14.07 14.07 11.41
N HIS A 416 -14.05 12.78 11.77
CA HIS A 416 -14.96 12.20 12.76
C HIS A 416 -16.43 12.42 12.42
N THR A 417 -16.78 12.35 11.14
CA THR A 417 -18.13 12.56 10.63
C THR A 417 -19.06 11.43 11.04
N THR A 418 -20.26 11.76 11.41
CA THR A 418 -21.34 10.82 11.75
C THR A 418 -22.18 10.49 10.50
N ILE A 419 -22.93 9.38 10.58
CA ILE A 419 -23.89 9.01 9.52
C ILE A 419 -25.01 10.06 9.37
N HIS A 420 -25.37 10.74 10.44
CA HIS A 420 -26.38 11.82 10.44
C HIS A 420 -25.89 13.03 9.65
N GLU A 421 -24.64 13.45 9.91
CA GLU A 421 -24.03 14.54 9.14
C GLU A 421 -23.86 14.14 7.66
N LEU A 422 -23.49 12.88 7.35
CA LEU A 422 -23.44 12.39 5.99
C LEU A 422 -24.81 12.44 5.28
N ALA A 423 -25.91 12.14 6.01
CA ALA A 423 -27.26 12.20 5.47
C ALA A 423 -27.67 13.63 5.08
N ASP A 424 -27.16 14.64 5.80
CA ASP A 424 -27.43 16.05 5.54
C ASP A 424 -26.54 16.65 4.42
N MET A 425 -25.52 15.91 3.94
CA MET A 425 -24.64 16.38 2.86
C MET A 425 -25.33 16.27 1.50
N VAL A 426 -25.22 17.33 0.70
CA VAL A 426 -25.73 17.35 -0.67
C VAL A 426 -24.75 16.62 -1.60
N HIS A 427 -25.19 15.57 -2.25
CA HIS A 427 -24.44 14.86 -3.30
C HIS A 427 -24.88 15.33 -4.68
N ILE A 428 -23.94 15.47 -5.60
CA ILE A 428 -24.24 15.80 -7.00
C ILE A 428 -25.05 14.66 -7.62
N HIS A 429 -26.15 14.98 -8.30
CA HIS A 429 -26.96 14.02 -9.04
C HIS A 429 -26.79 14.19 -10.55
N PRO A 430 -26.60 13.09 -11.35
CA PRO A 430 -26.33 11.72 -10.91
C PRO A 430 -24.84 11.44 -10.76
N THR A 431 -24.43 10.87 -9.65
CA THR A 431 -23.02 10.40 -9.42
C THR A 431 -22.98 9.03 -8.74
N LEU A 432 -21.81 8.38 -8.79
CA LEU A 432 -21.60 7.14 -8.06
C LEU A 432 -21.47 7.38 -6.55
N SER A 433 -21.01 8.56 -6.10
CA SER A 433 -20.95 8.93 -4.68
C SER A 433 -22.31 8.87 -3.97
N GLU A 434 -23.43 8.95 -4.70
CA GLU A 434 -24.77 8.80 -4.11
C GLU A 434 -24.98 7.43 -3.45
N VAL A 435 -24.12 6.42 -3.69
CA VAL A 435 -24.17 5.14 -2.95
C VAL A 435 -23.88 5.34 -1.45
N LEU A 436 -23.09 6.37 -1.08
CA LEU A 436 -22.88 6.74 0.33
C LEU A 436 -24.15 7.31 0.94
N LYS A 437 -24.80 8.26 0.26
CA LYS A 437 -26.08 8.80 0.66
C LYS A 437 -27.15 7.71 0.81
N ASN A 438 -27.21 6.77 -0.15
CA ASN A 438 -28.16 5.65 -0.08
C ASN A 438 -27.88 4.70 1.09
N ALA A 439 -26.71 4.70 1.66
CA ALA A 439 -26.36 3.92 2.85
C ALA A 439 -26.83 4.57 4.16
N THR A 440 -27.24 5.85 4.15
CA THR A 440 -27.69 6.57 5.36
C THR A 440 -29.15 6.27 5.71
N GLY A 441 -29.96 5.79 4.73
CA GLY A 441 -31.40 5.56 4.86
C GLY A 441 -31.78 4.15 5.35
#